data_7b4243e53e58beb64593feb4adbcd48f
#
_entry.id   7b4243e53e58beb64593feb4adbcd48f
#
_cell.length_a   1.000
_cell.length_b   1.000
_cell.length_c   1.000
_cell.angle_alpha   90.00
_cell.angle_beta   90.00
_cell.angle_gamma   90.00
#
_symmetry.space_group_name_H-M   'P 1'
#
loop_
_entity.id
_entity.type
_entity.pdbx_description
1 polymer ?
#
loop_
_entity_poly.entity_id
_entity_poly.type
_entity_poly.pdbx_seq_one_letter_code
_entity_poly.pdbx_strand_id
1 'polypeptide(L)'
;MVKVSVAVEHSIKEFLAAVCKERRIVAAYLYGSEARGQAGPWSDIDVAIVSPDFTDDLFAAQLDLMLLAAKIDERIEPRAFSLDSFHVNNPLASEILNTGIRIL
;
A
#
# COMPACT_ATOMS: atom_id res chain seq x y z
N MET A 1 10.00 -6.70 15.05
CA MET A 1 9.53 -6.56 13.66
C MET A 1 8.64 -7.72 13.28
N VAL A 2 7.51 -7.41 12.67
CA VAL A 2 6.58 -8.45 12.21
C VAL A 2 7.17 -9.17 11.00
N LYS A 3 7.07 -10.48 10.99
CA LYS A 3 7.60 -11.30 9.92
C LYS A 3 6.52 -11.57 8.88
N VAL A 4 6.80 -11.20 7.64
CA VAL A 4 5.91 -11.40 6.50
C VAL A 4 6.39 -12.64 5.73
N SER A 5 5.45 -13.40 5.14
CA SER A 5 5.85 -14.57 4.35
C SER A 5 6.64 -14.17 3.10
N VAL A 6 7.46 -15.08 2.60
CA VAL A 6 8.26 -14.85 1.39
C VAL A 6 7.35 -14.56 0.18
N ALA A 7 6.24 -15.28 0.08
CA ALA A 7 5.29 -15.08 -1.02
C ALA A 7 4.68 -13.67 -0.99
N VAL A 8 4.28 -13.20 0.19
CA VAL A 8 3.73 -11.85 0.35
C VAL A 8 4.79 -10.79 0.05
N GLU A 9 6.00 -10.98 0.55
CA GLU A 9 7.10 -10.06 0.28
C GLU A 9 7.39 -9.95 -1.21
N HIS A 10 7.40 -11.08 -1.91
CA HIS A 10 7.61 -11.09 -3.36
C HIS A 10 6.53 -10.32 -4.11
N SER A 11 5.26 -10.54 -3.76
CA SER A 11 4.13 -9.83 -4.38
C SER A 11 4.21 -8.32 -4.13
N ILE A 12 4.56 -7.92 -2.91
CA ILE A 12 4.74 -6.51 -2.57
C ILE A 12 5.85 -5.88 -3.41
N LYS A 13 6.99 -6.55 -3.55
CA LYS A 13 8.12 -6.04 -4.33
C LYS A 13 7.76 -5.88 -5.80
N GLU A 14 7.06 -6.84 -6.38
CA GLU A 14 6.59 -6.75 -7.76
C GLU A 14 5.63 -5.58 -7.95
N PHE A 15 4.69 -5.42 -7.01
CA PHE A 15 3.71 -4.34 -7.07
C PHE A 15 4.39 -2.97 -6.99
N LEU A 16 5.29 -2.79 -6.02
CA LEU A 16 6.01 -1.53 -5.86
C LEU A 16 6.86 -1.19 -7.08
N ALA A 17 7.51 -2.20 -7.66
CA ALA A 17 8.30 -1.98 -8.88
C ALA A 17 7.41 -1.50 -10.04
N ALA A 18 6.23 -2.09 -10.18
CA ALA A 18 5.29 -1.69 -11.23
C ALA A 18 4.77 -0.27 -11.02
N VAL A 19 4.42 0.07 -9.78
CA VAL A 19 3.93 1.41 -9.45
C VAL A 19 5.02 2.47 -9.67
N CYS A 20 6.24 2.19 -9.23
CA CYS A 20 7.36 3.13 -9.35
C CYS A 20 7.75 3.42 -10.81
N LYS A 21 7.42 2.55 -11.74
CA LYS A 21 7.65 2.80 -13.16
C LYS A 21 6.71 3.88 -13.71
N GLU A 22 5.54 4.05 -13.12
CA GLU A 22 4.51 4.95 -13.64
C GLU A 22 4.32 6.22 -12.82
N ARG A 23 4.68 6.18 -11.54
CA ARG A 23 4.45 7.29 -10.61
C ARG A 23 5.64 7.48 -9.68
N ARG A 24 5.85 8.71 -9.22
CA ARG A 24 6.81 8.99 -8.15
C ARG A 24 6.18 8.58 -6.83
N ILE A 25 6.86 7.72 -6.10
CA ILE A 25 6.36 7.24 -4.81
C ILE A 25 7.29 7.74 -3.72
N VAL A 26 6.76 8.50 -2.76
CA VAL A 26 7.56 9.02 -1.64
C VAL A 26 7.56 8.09 -0.45
N ALA A 27 6.52 7.29 -0.29
CA ALA A 27 6.44 6.31 0.79
C ALA A 27 5.41 5.24 0.47
N ALA A 28 5.63 4.04 0.99
CA ALA A 28 4.67 2.96 0.95
C ALA A 28 4.70 2.22 2.27
N TYR A 29 3.54 1.77 2.74
CA TYR A 29 3.39 1.10 4.02
C TYR A 29 2.56 -0.16 3.86
N LEU A 30 3.00 -1.22 4.53
CA LEU A 30 2.19 -2.41 4.76
C LEU A 30 1.42 -2.20 6.06
N TYR A 31 0.12 -2.41 6.05
CA TYR A 31 -0.70 -2.23 7.24
C TYR A 31 -1.77 -3.31 7.34
N GLY A 32 -2.65 -3.20 8.33
CA GLY A 32 -3.68 -4.20 8.56
C GLY A 32 -3.13 -5.49 9.14
N SER A 33 -3.75 -6.62 8.81
CA SER A 33 -3.42 -7.92 9.43
C SER A 33 -2.00 -8.38 9.12
N GLU A 34 -1.46 -8.12 7.93
CA GLU A 34 -0.09 -8.49 7.59
C GLU A 34 0.92 -7.76 8.48
N ALA A 35 0.72 -6.45 8.69
CA ALA A 35 1.62 -5.67 9.53
C ALA A 35 1.56 -6.07 11.00
N ARG A 36 0.40 -6.57 11.45
CA ARG A 36 0.22 -6.99 12.84
C ARG A 36 0.58 -8.46 13.10
N GLY A 37 1.00 -9.18 12.05
CA GLY A 37 1.33 -10.61 12.18
C GLY A 37 0.12 -11.50 12.41
N GLN A 38 -1.07 -11.03 12.04
CA GLN A 38 -2.34 -11.74 12.24
C GLN A 38 -2.92 -12.29 10.94
N ALA A 39 -2.16 -12.20 9.84
CA ALA A 39 -2.65 -12.62 8.54
C ALA A 39 -2.72 -14.14 8.44
N GLY A 40 -3.80 -14.63 7.83
CA GLY A 40 -3.94 -16.01 7.41
C GLY A 40 -3.70 -16.16 5.91
N PRO A 41 -3.84 -17.39 5.39
CA PRO A 41 -3.57 -17.64 3.95
C PRO A 41 -4.50 -16.87 3.00
N TRP A 42 -5.65 -16.43 3.48
CA TRP A 42 -6.65 -15.75 2.67
C TRP A 42 -6.77 -14.26 3.00
N SER A 43 -5.89 -13.75 3.86
CA SER A 43 -5.93 -12.34 4.25
C SER A 43 -5.51 -11.43 3.11
N ASP A 44 -6.15 -10.26 3.03
CA ASP A 44 -5.75 -9.20 2.11
C ASP A 44 -4.39 -8.63 2.51
N ILE A 45 -3.68 -8.15 1.51
CA ILE A 45 -2.40 -7.47 1.71
C ILE A 45 -2.66 -5.97 1.56
N ASP A 46 -2.81 -5.26 2.67
CA ASP A 46 -3.13 -3.84 2.67
C ASP A 46 -1.86 -3.00 2.49
N VAL A 47 -1.80 -2.27 1.38
CA VAL A 47 -0.62 -1.46 1.02
C VAL A 47 -1.05 -0.02 0.78
N ALA A 48 -0.48 0.92 1.52
CA ALA A 48 -0.69 2.34 1.32
C ALA A 48 0.43 2.89 0.43
N ILE A 49 0.06 3.65 -0.60
CA ILE A 49 0.99 4.28 -1.52
C ILE A 49 0.81 5.79 -1.43
N VAL A 50 1.87 6.50 -1.08
CA VAL A 50 1.86 7.96 -0.95
C VAL A 50 2.65 8.57 -2.11
N SER A 51 2.00 9.42 -2.89
CA SER A 51 2.63 10.03 -4.07
C SER A 51 2.21 11.49 -4.26
N PRO A 52 3.17 12.37 -4.60
CA PRO A 52 2.83 13.73 -5.00
C PRO A 52 2.07 13.79 -6.33
N ASP A 53 2.09 12.70 -7.10
CA ASP A 53 1.36 12.62 -8.36
C ASP A 53 -0.14 12.31 -8.16
N PHE A 54 -0.54 11.92 -6.96
CA PHE A 54 -1.94 11.66 -6.62
C PHE A 54 -2.57 12.94 -6.05
N THR A 55 -2.75 13.95 -6.88
CA THR A 55 -3.19 15.28 -6.41
C THR A 55 -4.63 15.60 -6.75
N ASP A 56 -4.99 15.49 -8.01
CA ASP A 56 -6.26 16.03 -8.51
C ASP A 56 -7.41 15.03 -8.47
N ASP A 57 -7.12 13.77 -8.73
CA ASP A 57 -8.14 12.73 -8.79
C ASP A 57 -7.64 11.46 -8.11
N LEU A 58 -7.88 11.38 -6.80
CA LEU A 58 -7.52 10.19 -6.03
C LEU A 58 -8.31 8.96 -6.48
N PHE A 59 -9.51 9.15 -7.00
CA PHE A 59 -10.31 8.03 -7.50
C PHE A 59 -9.64 7.38 -8.71
N ALA A 60 -9.16 8.17 -9.67
CA ALA A 60 -8.43 7.64 -10.82
C ALA A 60 -7.14 6.96 -10.40
N ALA A 61 -6.38 7.57 -9.48
CA ALA A 61 -5.16 6.97 -8.92
C ALA A 61 -5.48 5.63 -8.24
N GLN A 62 -6.54 5.59 -7.45
CA GLN A 62 -6.97 4.38 -6.77
C GLN A 62 -7.31 3.26 -7.75
N LEU A 63 -8.02 3.57 -8.83
CA LEU A 63 -8.33 2.59 -9.88
C LEU A 63 -7.07 2.05 -10.56
N ASP A 64 -6.13 2.94 -10.89
CA ASP A 64 -4.86 2.52 -11.52
C ASP A 64 -4.09 1.55 -10.62
N LEU A 65 -4.01 1.84 -9.33
CA LEU A 65 -3.34 0.95 -8.37
C LEU A 65 -4.04 -0.39 -8.28
N MET A 66 -5.37 -0.39 -8.26
CA MET A 66 -6.15 -1.64 -8.20
C MET A 66 -5.95 -2.50 -9.45
N LEU A 67 -5.88 -1.89 -10.62
CA LEU A 67 -5.63 -2.62 -11.86
C LEU A 67 -4.24 -3.23 -11.90
N LEU A 68 -3.22 -2.50 -11.43
CA LEU A 68 -1.86 -3.03 -11.32
C LEU A 68 -1.80 -4.18 -10.32
N ALA A 69 -2.43 -4.01 -9.16
CA ALA A 69 -2.44 -5.03 -8.12
C ALA A 69 -3.09 -6.32 -8.61
N ALA A 70 -4.20 -6.21 -9.32
CA ALA A 70 -4.93 -7.36 -9.83
C ALA A 70 -4.10 -8.21 -10.81
N LYS A 71 -3.17 -7.60 -11.52
CA LYS A 71 -2.28 -8.32 -12.45
C LYS A 71 -1.17 -9.08 -11.74
N ILE A 72 -0.85 -8.71 -10.52
CA ILE A 72 0.29 -9.26 -9.78
C ILE A 72 -0.19 -10.24 -8.72
N ASP A 73 -1.06 -9.80 -7.84
CA ASP A 73 -1.62 -10.64 -6.77
C ASP A 73 -2.94 -10.00 -6.34
N GLU A 74 -4.03 -10.70 -6.58
CA GLU A 74 -5.37 -10.17 -6.29
C GLU A 74 -5.64 -9.96 -4.80
N ARG A 75 -4.78 -10.45 -3.90
CA ARG A 75 -4.88 -10.18 -2.47
C ARG A 75 -4.41 -8.78 -2.10
N ILE A 76 -3.64 -8.13 -2.98
CA ILE A 76 -3.16 -6.77 -2.72
C ILE A 76 -4.33 -5.80 -2.76
N GLU A 77 -4.53 -5.09 -1.66
CA GLU A 77 -5.53 -4.03 -1.50
C GLU A 77 -4.80 -2.70 -1.39
N PRO A 78 -4.55 -2.02 -2.53
CA PRO A 78 -3.81 -0.76 -2.48
C PRO A 78 -4.71 0.40 -2.07
N ARG A 79 -4.12 1.39 -1.41
CA ARG A 79 -4.78 2.64 -1.05
C ARG A 79 -3.93 3.81 -1.47
N ALA A 80 -4.48 4.68 -2.32
CA ALA A 80 -3.78 5.88 -2.78
C ALA A 80 -3.92 7.00 -1.76
N PHE A 81 -2.80 7.66 -1.46
CA PHE A 81 -2.78 8.87 -0.65
C PHE A 81 -2.00 9.95 -1.39
N SER A 82 -2.54 11.17 -1.39
CA SER A 82 -1.76 12.35 -1.76
C SER A 82 -0.88 12.75 -0.59
N LEU A 83 0.05 13.67 -0.80
CA LEU A 83 0.84 14.22 0.29
C LEU A 83 -0.06 14.87 1.36
N ASP A 84 -1.09 15.58 0.92
CA ASP A 84 -2.01 16.26 1.84
C ASP A 84 -2.92 15.28 2.60
N SER A 85 -3.34 14.19 1.97
CA SER A 85 -4.24 13.25 2.62
C SER A 85 -3.54 12.29 3.56
N PHE A 86 -2.23 12.09 3.41
CA PHE A 86 -1.46 11.22 4.30
C PHE A 86 -0.95 12.00 5.49
N HIS A 87 -1.86 12.32 6.42
CA HIS A 87 -1.61 13.18 7.55
C HIS A 87 -2.26 12.60 8.80
N VAL A 88 -1.71 12.92 9.97
CA VAL A 88 -2.20 12.41 11.26
C VAL A 88 -3.67 12.74 11.55
N ASN A 89 -4.20 13.78 10.91
CA ASN A 89 -5.62 14.14 11.03
C ASN A 89 -6.55 13.22 10.22
N ASN A 90 -6.01 12.44 9.29
CA ASN A 90 -6.76 11.42 8.57
C ASN A 90 -6.74 10.15 9.41
N PRO A 91 -7.90 9.63 9.86
CA PRO A 91 -7.92 8.47 10.75
C PRO A 91 -7.18 7.23 10.21
N LEU A 92 -7.33 6.94 8.93
CA LEU A 92 -6.65 5.79 8.33
C LEU A 92 -5.14 6.04 8.24
N ALA A 93 -4.73 7.23 7.82
CA ALA A 93 -3.30 7.58 7.75
C ALA A 93 -2.66 7.53 9.13
N SER A 94 -3.37 8.01 10.16
CA SER A 94 -2.89 7.94 11.53
C SER A 94 -2.67 6.49 11.98
N GLU A 95 -3.62 5.61 11.68
CA GLU A 95 -3.48 4.19 12.00
C GLU A 95 -2.28 3.58 11.29
N ILE A 96 -2.11 3.88 10.00
CA ILE A 96 -0.98 3.38 9.21
C ILE A 96 0.36 3.86 9.78
N LEU A 97 0.44 5.14 10.14
CA LEU A 97 1.66 5.72 10.71
C LEU A 97 2.02 5.09 12.06
N ASN A 98 1.00 4.72 12.86
CA ASN A 98 1.22 4.15 14.18
C ASN A 98 1.50 2.65 14.17
N THR A 99 0.86 1.91 13.28
CA THR A 99 0.90 0.44 13.30
C THR A 99 1.47 -0.19 12.04
N GLY A 100 1.60 0.56 10.96
CA GLY A 100 2.09 0.05 9.69
C GLY A 100 3.60 -0.13 9.67
N ILE A 101 4.05 -0.88 8.67
CA ILE A 101 5.47 -1.12 8.41
C ILE A 101 5.82 -0.38 7.13
N ARG A 102 6.79 0.52 7.20
CA ARG A 102 7.24 1.24 6.00
C ARG A 102 8.03 0.28 5.12
N ILE A 103 7.65 0.20 3.84
CA ILE A 103 8.24 -0.71 2.88
C ILE A 103 8.92 0.02 1.70
N LEU A 104 8.77 1.33 1.68
CA LEU A 104 9.46 2.15 0.68
C LEU A 104 9.74 3.55 1.25
#